data_d3d007a2f92f54bf591f96b9eaa14ab0
#
_entry.id   d3d007a2f92f54bf591f96b9eaa14ab0
#
_cell.length_a   1.000
_cell.length_b   1.000
_cell.length_c   1.000
_cell.angle_alpha   90.00
_cell.angle_beta   90.00
_cell.angle_gamma   90.00
#
_symmetry.space_group_name_H-M   'P 1'
#
loop_
_entity.id
_entity.type
_entity.pdbx_description
1 polymer ?
#
loop_
_entity_poly.entity_id
_entity_poly.type
_entity_poly.pdbx_seq_one_letter_code
_entity_poly.pdbx_strand_id
1 'polypeptide(L)'
;MLAVSICLWLPNGALAQTASQITPPSFRPPPQANTPGVSIPEGSGLEAPAGAEKLKVKLRDVRVEGSLPEMAEATRKIVAGLAHRTVTAAEIFAAAKALETEYGRAGYALVRVVLPAQKLNDGASLRLVVVDGYLERIDTSNLPERIRGRVEATLAPLVGQRGIRLSAIERKLLLAGDTPGARLRSTLQAGTLKGASVLVIDGKYRPFGGQVTVDNSLSPSLQRWSTGVGVDFNSLLGLGDLVYLRIGGYPNGGENGVFTDGPRNRNYAAGIVVPIGYDGLTLNLEASRTRANPTAEPGTLGFGSEFERYSARLRYPWIRSRELTVSSELSFDAQNDFLNAVTPISLPIAEDRLRIVRFGTDATWFTSLGGVFTGNVTASFGINGLGARSAADATPLLPLSRQGADAAFQKLEVAASYSQPLATHLGLDLYARAQTSFGKPLLQSEQIGLVGPNGLSSFDAGALQGDSGYALRGELSSPWFVPFTGGVVQVSPYLFGAVGEVHLEMPTALETASIVGASYGLGLKLGAALAADPSNTSLTLEWGRQHRNDHLPTSDRFSLAGAIQF
;
A
#
# COMPACT_ATOMS: atom_id res chain seq x y z
N MET A 1 2.58 -36.36 48.35
CA MET A 1 2.45 -35.31 47.37
C MET A 1 2.83 -35.90 46.02
N LEU A 2 1.88 -36.35 45.25
CA LEU A 2 2.08 -36.89 43.91
C LEU A 2 1.99 -35.73 42.93
N ALA A 3 3.12 -35.33 42.37
CA ALA A 3 3.16 -34.44 41.24
C ALA A 3 2.71 -35.22 39.99
N VAL A 4 1.48 -35.03 39.58
CA VAL A 4 0.98 -35.53 38.30
C VAL A 4 1.56 -34.64 37.20
N SER A 5 2.70 -35.05 36.63
CA SER A 5 3.17 -34.55 35.34
C SER A 5 2.19 -35.03 34.29
N ILE A 6 1.24 -34.20 33.94
CA ILE A 6 0.43 -34.40 32.73
C ILE A 6 1.36 -34.07 31.54
N CYS A 7 2.16 -35.05 31.11
CA CYS A 7 2.73 -35.06 29.78
C CYS A 7 1.55 -35.20 28.81
N LEU A 8 1.12 -34.09 28.24
CA LEU A 8 0.19 -34.04 27.10
C LEU A 8 0.87 -34.76 25.92
N TRP A 9 0.55 -36.02 25.74
CA TRP A 9 0.77 -36.76 24.50
C TRP A 9 -0.11 -36.11 23.43
N LEU A 10 0.39 -35.05 22.78
CA LEU A 10 -0.21 -34.61 21.53
C LEU A 10 0.33 -35.56 20.45
N PRO A 11 -0.53 -36.31 19.77
CA PRO A 11 -0.10 -37.01 18.57
C PRO A 11 0.43 -36.00 17.56
N ASN A 12 1.34 -36.41 16.68
CA ASN A 12 1.90 -35.64 15.57
C ASN A 12 0.82 -35.15 14.56
N GLY A 13 -0.25 -34.55 15.05
CA GLY A 13 -1.26 -33.86 14.27
C GLY A 13 -0.94 -32.37 14.25
N ALA A 14 -1.00 -31.78 13.09
CA ALA A 14 -0.85 -30.36 12.87
C ALA A 14 -1.49 -29.57 14.02
N LEU A 15 -0.71 -28.77 14.75
CA LEU A 15 -1.21 -27.87 15.77
C LEU A 15 -2.38 -27.10 15.16
N ALA A 16 -3.55 -27.16 15.79
CA ALA A 16 -4.74 -26.50 15.30
C ALA A 16 -4.47 -25.00 15.17
N GLN A 17 -4.86 -24.39 14.05
CA GLN A 17 -4.68 -22.95 13.80
C GLN A 17 -5.27 -22.13 14.95
N THR A 18 -4.50 -21.19 15.47
CA THR A 18 -4.93 -20.26 16.52
C THR A 18 -5.52 -18.98 15.96
N ALA A 19 -6.21 -18.21 16.80
CA ALA A 19 -6.83 -16.96 16.43
C ALA A 19 -5.80 -15.94 15.91
N SER A 20 -4.62 -15.85 16.54
CA SER A 20 -3.55 -14.94 16.10
C SER A 20 -3.04 -15.26 14.69
N GLN A 21 -2.96 -16.56 14.33
CA GLN A 21 -2.50 -17.00 13.00
C GLN A 21 -3.47 -16.68 11.86
N ILE A 22 -4.77 -16.58 12.16
CA ILE A 22 -5.81 -16.29 11.17
C ILE A 22 -6.31 -14.84 11.22
N THR A 23 -5.78 -14.02 12.16
CA THR A 23 -6.13 -12.60 12.25
C THR A 23 -5.60 -11.84 11.05
N PRO A 24 -6.46 -11.13 10.30
CA PRO A 24 -6.01 -10.29 9.22
C PRO A 24 -5.02 -9.23 9.70
N PRO A 25 -4.08 -8.80 8.85
CA PRO A 25 -3.24 -7.63 9.13
C PRO A 25 -4.10 -6.41 9.47
N SER A 26 -3.56 -5.50 10.25
CA SER A 26 -4.22 -4.23 10.53
C SER A 26 -4.59 -3.51 9.24
N PHE A 27 -5.78 -2.91 9.19
CA PHE A 27 -6.28 -2.23 8.02
C PHE A 27 -5.37 -1.05 7.64
N ARG A 28 -4.99 -1.01 6.38
CA ARG A 28 -4.33 0.13 5.73
C ARG A 28 -5.21 0.58 4.58
N PRO A 29 -5.58 1.88 4.51
CA PRO A 29 -6.28 2.38 3.34
C PRO A 29 -5.46 2.07 2.09
N PRO A 30 -6.07 1.50 1.02
CA PRO A 30 -5.35 1.28 -0.22
C PRO A 30 -4.86 2.62 -0.75
N PRO A 31 -3.62 2.69 -1.31
CA PRO A 31 -3.16 3.88 -1.99
C PRO A 31 -4.15 4.18 -3.12
N GLN A 32 -4.67 5.39 -3.14
CA GLN A 32 -5.62 5.76 -4.20
C GLN A 32 -4.89 5.70 -5.56
N ALA A 33 -5.55 5.11 -6.53
CA ALA A 33 -5.05 5.01 -7.90
C ALA A 33 -4.67 6.42 -8.40
N ASN A 34 -3.54 6.50 -9.09
CA ASN A 34 -2.95 7.73 -9.58
C ASN A 34 -4.01 8.65 -10.18
N THR A 35 -4.26 9.78 -9.51
CA THR A 35 -5.10 10.85 -10.06
C THR A 35 -4.48 11.29 -11.39
N PRO A 36 -5.27 11.44 -12.48
CA PRO A 36 -4.76 11.97 -13.72
C PRO A 36 -3.99 13.26 -13.48
N GLY A 37 -2.85 13.42 -14.16
CA GLY A 37 -2.02 14.57 -13.95
C GLY A 37 -2.71 15.90 -14.23
N VAL A 38 -2.08 16.96 -13.74
CA VAL A 38 -2.45 18.31 -14.15
C VAL A 38 -2.31 18.38 -15.67
N SER A 39 -3.40 18.59 -16.38
CA SER A 39 -3.33 18.99 -17.79
C SER A 39 -2.83 20.43 -17.82
N ILE A 40 -1.57 20.60 -18.22
CA ILE A 40 -0.98 21.92 -18.44
C ILE A 40 -1.18 22.24 -19.92
N PRO A 41 -1.96 23.26 -20.29
CA PRO A 41 -2.09 23.67 -21.68
C PRO A 41 -0.69 24.08 -22.22
N GLU A 42 -0.33 23.59 -23.40
CA GLU A 42 0.86 24.05 -24.07
C GLU A 42 0.75 25.56 -24.34
N GLY A 43 1.83 26.29 -24.07
CA GLY A 43 1.89 27.74 -24.30
C GLY A 43 1.72 28.04 -25.80
N SER A 44 0.61 28.63 -26.18
CA SER A 44 0.44 29.18 -27.52
C SER A 44 1.23 30.50 -27.64
N GLY A 45 2.03 30.66 -28.67
CA GLY A 45 2.66 31.96 -28.98
C GLY A 45 4.17 31.96 -29.22
N LEU A 46 4.85 30.83 -29.09
CA LEU A 46 6.26 30.68 -29.46
C LEU A 46 6.45 29.94 -30.79
N GLU A 47 5.40 29.82 -31.59
CA GLU A 47 5.53 29.31 -32.94
C GLU A 47 6.01 30.43 -33.87
N ALA A 48 7.07 30.13 -34.62
CA ALA A 48 7.59 31.10 -35.58
C ALA A 48 6.54 31.34 -36.68
N PRO A 49 6.19 32.61 -36.97
CA PRO A 49 5.25 32.90 -38.05
C PRO A 49 5.83 32.49 -39.42
N ALA A 50 4.96 32.24 -40.38
CA ALA A 50 5.39 31.90 -41.74
C ALA A 50 6.30 32.97 -42.31
N GLY A 51 7.45 32.58 -42.85
CA GLY A 51 8.47 33.49 -43.37
C GLY A 51 9.49 33.99 -42.36
N ALA A 52 9.41 33.56 -41.08
CA ALA A 52 10.37 33.96 -40.04
C ALA A 52 11.82 33.58 -40.37
N GLU A 53 12.03 32.53 -41.16
CA GLU A 53 13.34 32.07 -41.64
C GLU A 53 13.98 33.05 -42.62
N LYS A 54 13.20 33.92 -43.28
CA LYS A 54 13.68 34.91 -44.24
C LYS A 54 14.06 36.24 -43.57
N LEU A 55 13.53 36.51 -42.38
CA LEU A 55 13.79 37.73 -41.64
C LEU A 55 15.07 37.59 -40.84
N LYS A 56 16.12 38.30 -41.22
CA LYS A 56 17.43 38.28 -40.57
C LYS A 56 17.71 39.60 -39.86
N VAL A 57 18.36 39.51 -38.70
CA VAL A 57 18.81 40.66 -37.91
C VAL A 57 20.15 40.35 -37.25
N LYS A 58 21.07 41.34 -37.26
CA LYS A 58 22.33 41.24 -36.51
C LYS A 58 22.13 41.73 -35.09
N LEU A 59 22.12 40.80 -34.11
CA LEU A 59 21.94 41.15 -32.70
C LEU A 59 23.26 41.59 -32.06
N ARG A 60 23.20 42.63 -31.22
CA ARG A 60 24.32 43.06 -30.37
C ARG A 60 24.38 42.17 -29.11
N ASP A 61 23.28 42.05 -28.42
CA ASP A 61 23.15 41.26 -27.19
C ASP A 61 21.72 40.72 -27.04
N VAL A 62 21.53 39.84 -26.03
CA VAL A 62 20.22 39.34 -25.63
C VAL A 62 20.02 39.61 -24.15
N ARG A 63 18.94 40.32 -23.82
CA ARG A 63 18.53 40.59 -22.43
C ARG A 63 17.36 39.73 -22.06
N VAL A 64 17.52 38.95 -20.98
CA VAL A 64 16.46 38.14 -20.41
C VAL A 64 16.01 38.77 -19.10
N GLU A 65 14.77 39.22 -19.06
CA GLU A 65 14.16 39.80 -17.87
C GLU A 65 13.33 38.73 -17.12
N GLY A 66 13.32 38.76 -15.79
CA GLY A 66 12.53 37.86 -14.96
C GLY A 66 13.06 36.44 -14.85
N SER A 67 14.32 36.19 -15.28
CA SER A 67 14.95 34.87 -15.09
C SER A 67 15.06 34.50 -13.61
N LEU A 68 14.70 33.25 -13.26
CA LEU A 68 14.90 32.72 -11.92
C LEU A 68 16.42 32.57 -11.64
N PRO A 69 16.88 32.89 -10.42
CA PRO A 69 18.31 32.78 -10.07
C PRO A 69 18.91 31.40 -10.35
N GLU A 70 18.18 30.35 -10.04
CA GLU A 70 18.58 28.94 -10.22
C GLU A 70 18.73 28.56 -11.70
N MET A 71 18.10 29.32 -12.61
CA MET A 71 18.13 29.09 -14.05
C MET A 71 19.08 30.03 -14.79
N ALA A 72 19.82 30.89 -14.08
CA ALA A 72 20.67 31.93 -14.69
C ALA A 72 21.75 31.34 -15.60
N GLU A 73 22.35 30.22 -15.26
CA GLU A 73 23.37 29.54 -16.06
C GLU A 73 22.78 28.92 -17.33
N ALA A 74 21.67 28.16 -17.20
CA ALA A 74 20.97 27.56 -18.33
C ALA A 74 20.46 28.66 -19.31
N THR A 75 19.89 29.74 -18.76
CA THR A 75 19.44 30.88 -19.52
C THR A 75 20.60 31.49 -20.32
N ARG A 76 21.74 31.75 -19.66
CA ARG A 76 22.93 32.31 -20.30
C ARG A 76 23.43 31.44 -21.46
N LYS A 77 23.48 30.10 -21.23
CA LYS A 77 23.94 29.15 -22.24
C LYS A 77 23.06 29.15 -23.50
N ILE A 78 21.75 29.23 -23.34
CA ILE A 78 20.80 29.25 -24.47
C ILE A 78 20.91 30.55 -25.26
N VAL A 79 20.92 31.68 -24.56
CA VAL A 79 20.92 33.01 -25.26
C VAL A 79 22.27 33.39 -25.82
N ALA A 80 23.40 32.84 -25.32
CA ALA A 80 24.74 33.07 -25.87
C ALA A 80 24.83 32.70 -27.36
N GLY A 81 24.07 31.72 -27.80
CA GLY A 81 23.98 31.30 -29.20
C GLY A 81 23.37 32.34 -30.14
N LEU A 82 22.70 33.39 -29.64
CA LEU A 82 22.07 34.43 -30.43
C LEU A 82 22.86 35.76 -30.45
N ALA A 83 23.71 36.00 -29.47
CA ALA A 83 24.41 37.25 -29.31
C ALA A 83 25.55 37.40 -30.33
N HIS A 84 25.82 38.64 -30.74
CA HIS A 84 26.92 39.07 -31.64
C HIS A 84 26.93 38.41 -33.02
N ARG A 85 25.82 37.90 -33.51
CA ARG A 85 25.70 37.27 -34.82
C ARG A 85 24.43 37.69 -35.56
N THR A 86 24.37 37.43 -36.86
CA THR A 86 23.14 37.52 -37.64
C THR A 86 22.31 36.29 -37.44
N VAL A 87 21.08 36.44 -36.96
CA VAL A 87 20.12 35.39 -36.68
C VAL A 87 18.82 35.60 -37.44
N THR A 88 18.09 34.53 -37.70
CA THR A 88 16.75 34.64 -38.28
C THR A 88 15.70 34.82 -37.18
N ALA A 89 14.54 35.35 -37.51
CA ALA A 89 13.43 35.40 -36.58
C ALA A 89 13.04 33.99 -36.09
N ALA A 90 13.11 32.97 -36.97
CA ALA A 90 12.87 31.57 -36.58
C ALA A 90 13.84 31.06 -35.50
N GLU A 91 15.15 31.43 -35.58
CA GLU A 91 16.13 31.06 -34.53
C GLU A 91 15.81 31.77 -33.20
N ILE A 92 15.27 32.98 -33.21
CA ILE A 92 14.85 33.70 -32.00
C ILE A 92 13.67 32.96 -31.32
N PHE A 93 12.63 32.57 -32.10
CA PHE A 93 11.51 31.79 -31.58
C PHE A 93 11.97 30.44 -31.08
N ALA A 94 12.87 29.75 -31.78
CA ALA A 94 13.44 28.49 -31.36
C ALA A 94 14.20 28.60 -30.03
N ALA A 95 14.98 29.65 -29.83
CA ALA A 95 15.69 29.89 -28.57
C ALA A 95 14.74 30.22 -27.42
N ALA A 96 13.68 31.00 -27.66
CA ALA A 96 12.65 31.27 -26.65
C ALA A 96 11.93 29.97 -26.25
N LYS A 97 11.59 29.10 -27.21
CA LYS A 97 10.99 27.79 -26.97
C LYS A 97 11.95 26.83 -26.23
N ALA A 98 13.23 26.84 -26.61
CA ALA A 98 14.26 26.06 -25.91
C ALA A 98 14.41 26.50 -24.45
N LEU A 99 14.37 27.82 -24.18
CA LEU A 99 14.42 28.35 -22.83
C LEU A 99 13.20 27.92 -22.02
N GLU A 100 11.98 28.02 -22.56
CA GLU A 100 10.75 27.54 -21.89
C GLU A 100 10.82 26.03 -21.60
N THR A 101 11.34 25.25 -22.55
CA THR A 101 11.55 23.82 -22.38
C THR A 101 12.52 23.51 -21.25
N GLU A 102 13.63 24.25 -21.12
CA GLU A 102 14.58 24.06 -20.02
C GLU A 102 13.98 24.42 -18.65
N TYR A 103 13.16 25.46 -18.55
CA TYR A 103 12.39 25.72 -17.33
C TYR A 103 11.44 24.58 -17.01
N GLY A 104 10.74 24.04 -18.00
CA GLY A 104 9.88 22.88 -17.85
C GLY A 104 10.63 21.63 -17.36
N ARG A 105 11.82 21.34 -17.92
CA ARG A 105 12.69 20.22 -17.49
C ARG A 105 13.20 20.40 -16.06
N ALA A 106 13.48 21.65 -15.66
CA ALA A 106 13.84 21.98 -14.29
C ALA A 106 12.65 21.92 -13.31
N GLY A 107 11.44 21.62 -13.81
CA GLY A 107 10.22 21.48 -13.03
C GLY A 107 9.38 22.75 -12.89
N TYR A 108 9.73 23.85 -13.53
CA TYR A 108 8.98 25.11 -13.46
C TYR A 108 7.88 25.16 -14.55
N ALA A 109 6.90 24.30 -14.45
CA ALA A 109 5.88 24.09 -15.49
C ALA A 109 4.93 25.28 -15.73
N LEU A 110 4.83 26.21 -14.78
CA LEU A 110 4.02 27.43 -14.91
C LEU A 110 4.80 28.61 -15.53
N VAL A 111 6.10 28.47 -15.70
CA VAL A 111 6.92 29.53 -16.35
C VAL A 111 6.60 29.58 -17.84
N ARG A 112 6.48 30.79 -18.36
CA ARG A 112 6.31 31.08 -19.79
C ARG A 112 7.39 32.04 -20.25
N VAL A 113 7.91 31.81 -21.45
CA VAL A 113 8.82 32.75 -22.12
C VAL A 113 8.01 33.57 -23.11
N VAL A 114 8.14 34.87 -23.05
CA VAL A 114 7.42 35.81 -23.92
C VAL A 114 8.43 36.59 -24.75
N LEU A 115 8.19 36.65 -26.05
CA LEU A 115 8.87 37.54 -26.97
C LEU A 115 7.99 38.78 -27.12
N PRO A 116 8.29 39.90 -26.41
CA PRO A 116 7.47 41.09 -26.50
C PRO A 116 7.62 41.73 -27.88
N ALA A 117 6.58 42.44 -28.35
CA ALA A 117 6.67 43.21 -29.57
C ALA A 117 7.79 44.26 -29.45
N GLN A 118 8.77 44.21 -30.35
CA GLN A 118 9.95 45.05 -30.34
C GLN A 118 10.46 45.31 -31.77
N LYS A 119 11.07 46.46 -31.99
CA LYS A 119 11.72 46.76 -33.27
C LYS A 119 13.15 46.23 -33.20
N LEU A 120 13.48 45.30 -34.09
CA LEU A 120 14.81 44.72 -34.20
C LEU A 120 15.46 45.21 -35.49
N ASN A 121 16.42 46.15 -35.36
CA ASN A 121 17.29 46.57 -36.43
C ASN A 121 18.70 45.99 -36.16
N ASP A 122 19.58 46.03 -37.15
CA ASP A 122 20.97 45.59 -36.96
C ASP A 122 21.65 46.39 -35.84
N GLY A 123 22.26 45.65 -34.91
CA GLY A 123 22.84 46.20 -33.69
C GLY A 123 21.87 46.32 -32.50
N ALA A 124 20.63 45.90 -32.64
CA ALA A 124 19.65 45.92 -31.54
C ALA A 124 19.95 44.86 -30.47
N SER A 125 19.47 45.12 -29.25
CA SER A 125 19.41 44.16 -28.16
C SER A 125 18.06 43.45 -28.21
N LEU A 126 18.08 42.11 -28.29
CA LEU A 126 16.87 41.28 -28.19
C LEU A 126 16.41 41.21 -26.74
N ARG A 127 15.15 41.50 -26.50
CA ARG A 127 14.52 41.34 -25.17
C ARG A 127 13.65 40.08 -25.14
N LEU A 128 13.94 39.19 -24.21
CA LEU A 128 13.11 38.05 -23.82
C LEU A 128 12.59 38.26 -22.40
N VAL A 129 11.37 37.90 -22.13
CA VAL A 129 10.76 38.02 -20.80
C VAL A 129 10.36 36.65 -20.30
N VAL A 130 10.95 36.22 -19.21
CA VAL A 130 10.52 35.04 -18.46
C VAL A 130 9.42 35.50 -17.51
N VAL A 131 8.25 34.95 -17.67
CA VAL A 131 7.10 35.17 -16.80
C VAL A 131 7.03 34.02 -15.82
N ASP A 132 7.39 34.29 -14.56
CA ASP A 132 7.23 33.33 -13.48
C ASP A 132 5.74 33.19 -13.17
N GLY A 133 5.15 32.09 -13.63
CA GLY A 133 3.73 31.78 -13.42
C GLY A 133 3.44 31.39 -11.98
N TYR A 134 2.22 31.64 -11.55
CA TYR A 134 1.73 31.30 -10.21
C TYR A 134 0.26 30.94 -10.22
N LEU A 135 -0.21 30.28 -9.16
CA LEU A 135 -1.64 30.03 -8.94
C LEU A 135 -2.28 31.25 -8.28
N GLU A 136 -3.19 31.90 -8.99
CA GLU A 136 -3.97 33.04 -8.49
C GLU A 136 -5.01 32.58 -7.47
N ARG A 137 -5.70 31.48 -7.77
CA ARG A 137 -6.71 30.86 -6.91
C ARG A 137 -6.93 29.39 -7.27
N ILE A 138 -7.59 28.68 -6.36
CA ILE A 138 -8.08 27.33 -6.56
C ILE A 138 -9.60 27.42 -6.68
N ASP A 139 -10.14 26.80 -7.71
CA ASP A 139 -11.58 26.71 -7.93
C ASP A 139 -12.09 25.31 -7.59
N THR A 140 -12.81 25.21 -6.49
CA THR A 140 -13.39 23.98 -5.97
C THR A 140 -14.93 24.00 -6.05
N SER A 141 -15.51 24.94 -6.78
CA SER A 141 -16.97 25.16 -6.86
C SER A 141 -17.74 23.92 -7.30
N ASN A 142 -17.12 23.09 -8.16
CA ASN A 142 -17.72 21.85 -8.67
C ASN A 142 -17.53 20.63 -7.76
N LEU A 143 -16.86 20.80 -6.60
CA LEU A 143 -16.70 19.70 -5.65
C LEU A 143 -17.93 19.56 -4.75
N PRO A 144 -18.30 18.31 -4.40
CA PRO A 144 -19.26 18.04 -3.34
C PRO A 144 -18.84 18.72 -2.03
N GLU A 145 -19.80 19.35 -1.35
CA GLU A 145 -19.57 20.16 -0.15
C GLU A 145 -18.80 19.39 0.94
N ARG A 146 -19.10 18.10 1.09
CA ARG A 146 -18.51 17.22 2.12
C ARG A 146 -16.99 17.14 2.10
N ILE A 147 -16.37 17.25 0.91
CA ILE A 147 -14.92 17.15 0.73
C ILE A 147 -14.27 18.47 0.34
N ARG A 148 -15.06 19.47 -0.07
CA ARG A 148 -14.58 20.75 -0.61
C ARG A 148 -13.60 21.43 0.33
N GLY A 149 -14.00 21.67 1.59
CA GLY A 149 -13.18 22.38 2.57
C GLY A 149 -11.84 21.68 2.83
N ARG A 150 -11.83 20.34 2.87
CA ARG A 150 -10.60 19.56 3.06
C ARG A 150 -9.67 19.70 1.87
N VAL A 151 -10.19 19.55 0.65
CA VAL A 151 -9.41 19.66 -0.60
C VAL A 151 -8.85 21.07 -0.73
N GLU A 152 -9.67 22.10 -0.50
CA GLU A 152 -9.26 23.50 -0.57
C GLU A 152 -8.14 23.82 0.42
N ALA A 153 -8.29 23.42 1.69
CA ALA A 153 -7.28 23.64 2.72
C ALA A 153 -5.95 22.90 2.41
N THR A 154 -6.01 21.71 1.78
CA THR A 154 -4.80 20.97 1.37
C THR A 154 -4.05 21.68 0.26
N LEU A 155 -4.78 22.32 -0.67
CA LEU A 155 -4.21 22.99 -1.84
C LEU A 155 -3.87 24.47 -1.57
N ALA A 156 -4.49 25.10 -0.56
CA ALA A 156 -4.33 26.52 -0.25
C ALA A 156 -2.86 27.01 -0.20
N PRO A 157 -1.89 26.24 0.33
CA PRO A 157 -0.49 26.67 0.35
C PRO A 157 0.14 26.92 -1.02
N LEU A 158 -0.47 26.43 -2.12
CA LEU A 158 0.04 26.63 -3.48
C LEU A 158 -0.29 28.03 -4.04
N VAL A 159 -1.29 28.72 -3.47
CA VAL A 159 -1.76 30.02 -3.98
C VAL A 159 -0.72 31.09 -3.75
N GLY A 160 -0.43 31.88 -4.78
CA GLY A 160 0.50 33.02 -4.72
C GLY A 160 1.99 32.64 -4.72
N GLN A 161 2.35 31.36 -4.66
CA GLN A 161 3.75 30.94 -4.68
C GLN A 161 4.39 31.23 -6.03
N ARG A 162 5.59 31.88 -6.01
CA ARG A 162 6.44 32.10 -7.16
C ARG A 162 7.55 31.04 -7.23
N GLY A 163 8.06 30.78 -8.44
CA GLY A 163 9.06 29.73 -8.63
C GLY A 163 8.55 28.35 -8.24
N ILE A 164 7.25 28.11 -8.32
CA ILE A 164 6.64 26.86 -7.89
C ILE A 164 7.03 25.72 -8.84
N ARG A 165 7.48 24.60 -8.26
CA ARG A 165 7.80 23.39 -9.02
C ARG A 165 6.57 22.52 -9.21
N LEU A 166 6.51 21.82 -10.34
CA LEU A 166 5.45 20.86 -10.65
C LEU A 166 5.33 19.78 -9.58
N SER A 167 6.45 19.31 -9.02
CA SER A 167 6.46 18.32 -7.95
C SER A 167 5.73 18.77 -6.68
N ALA A 168 5.78 20.07 -6.35
CA ALA A 168 5.04 20.62 -5.21
C ALA A 168 3.54 20.66 -5.48
N ILE A 169 3.14 21.03 -6.70
CA ILE A 169 1.73 21.00 -7.13
C ILE A 169 1.22 19.56 -7.13
N GLU A 170 1.98 18.65 -7.72
CA GLU A 170 1.65 17.22 -7.79
C GLU A 170 1.48 16.60 -6.40
N ARG A 171 2.44 16.82 -5.49
CA ARG A 171 2.34 16.34 -4.11
C ARG A 171 1.04 16.79 -3.44
N LYS A 172 0.70 18.06 -3.52
CA LYS A 172 -0.51 18.60 -2.90
C LYS A 172 -1.80 18.06 -3.55
N LEU A 173 -1.81 17.90 -4.87
CA LEU A 173 -2.94 17.29 -5.58
C LEU A 173 -3.13 15.81 -5.21
N LEU A 174 -2.05 15.04 -5.09
CA LEU A 174 -2.12 13.65 -4.66
C LEU A 174 -2.61 13.55 -3.21
N LEU A 175 -2.11 14.40 -2.30
CA LEU A 175 -2.59 14.47 -0.92
C LEU A 175 -4.07 14.87 -0.82
N ALA A 176 -4.53 15.80 -1.67
CA ALA A 176 -5.95 16.15 -1.74
C ALA A 176 -6.78 14.96 -2.26
N GLY A 177 -6.26 14.23 -3.26
CA GLY A 177 -6.85 13.01 -3.80
C GLY A 177 -6.89 11.85 -2.82
N ASP A 178 -6.01 11.81 -1.81
CA ASP A 178 -6.00 10.80 -0.75
C ASP A 178 -7.18 10.98 0.25
N THR A 179 -8.02 12.02 0.07
CA THR A 179 -9.26 12.19 0.85
C THR A 179 -10.19 11.00 0.60
N PRO A 180 -10.63 10.25 1.64
CA PRO A 180 -11.47 9.08 1.49
C PRO A 180 -12.75 9.36 0.70
N GLY A 181 -13.04 8.50 -0.26
CA GLY A 181 -14.21 8.61 -1.15
C GLY A 181 -14.11 9.68 -2.24
N ALA A 182 -13.06 10.51 -2.25
CA ALA A 182 -12.87 11.53 -3.27
C ALA A 182 -12.21 10.96 -4.53
N ARG A 183 -12.68 11.40 -5.70
CA ARG A 183 -12.04 11.18 -7.00
C ARG A 183 -11.93 12.51 -7.70
N LEU A 184 -10.71 13.06 -7.69
CA LEU A 184 -10.43 14.40 -8.16
C LEU A 184 -9.87 14.38 -9.57
N ARG A 185 -10.20 15.44 -10.33
CA ARG A 185 -9.55 15.81 -11.60
C ARG A 185 -9.12 17.26 -11.49
N SER A 186 -7.95 17.58 -12.02
CA SER A 186 -7.38 18.93 -11.98
C SER A 186 -7.09 19.44 -13.36
N THR A 187 -7.41 20.70 -13.62
CA THR A 187 -7.16 21.40 -14.87
C THR A 187 -6.64 22.81 -14.56
N LEU A 188 -5.62 23.27 -15.29
CA LEU A 188 -5.15 24.65 -15.21
C LEU A 188 -5.85 25.50 -16.27
N GLN A 189 -6.38 26.64 -15.84
CA GLN A 189 -6.96 27.67 -16.70
C GLN A 189 -6.16 28.96 -16.57
N ALA A 190 -6.25 29.84 -17.57
CA ALA A 190 -5.66 31.16 -17.49
C ALA A 190 -6.32 31.98 -16.38
N GLY A 191 -5.53 32.67 -15.58
CA GLY A 191 -6.00 33.63 -14.57
C GLY A 191 -6.29 35.02 -15.16
N THR A 192 -6.60 35.94 -14.28
CA THR A 192 -6.96 37.33 -14.67
C THR A 192 -5.74 38.20 -14.90
N LEU A 193 -4.65 37.92 -14.22
CA LEU A 193 -3.39 38.69 -14.32
C LEU A 193 -2.36 37.97 -15.19
N LYS A 194 -1.39 38.73 -15.71
CA LYS A 194 -0.29 38.18 -16.50
C LYS A 194 0.52 37.17 -15.70
N GLY A 195 0.62 35.94 -16.21
CA GLY A 195 1.29 34.82 -15.53
C GLY A 195 0.47 34.13 -14.44
N ALA A 196 -0.76 34.60 -14.21
CA ALA A 196 -1.66 33.96 -13.28
C ALA A 196 -2.34 32.73 -13.91
N SER A 197 -2.56 31.69 -13.11
CA SER A 197 -3.33 30.50 -13.47
C SER A 197 -4.35 30.19 -12.39
N VAL A 198 -5.50 29.64 -12.77
CA VAL A 198 -6.51 29.12 -11.86
C VAL A 198 -6.45 27.60 -11.90
N LEU A 199 -6.31 26.98 -10.74
CA LEU A 199 -6.36 25.53 -10.61
C LEU A 199 -7.81 25.13 -10.35
N VAL A 200 -8.47 24.57 -11.36
CA VAL A 200 -9.85 24.07 -11.25
C VAL A 200 -9.82 22.61 -10.83
N ILE A 201 -10.54 22.31 -9.77
CA ILE A 201 -10.67 20.94 -9.23
C ILE A 201 -12.12 20.49 -9.39
N ASP A 202 -12.31 19.47 -10.20
CA ASP A 202 -13.57 18.75 -10.35
C ASP A 202 -13.48 17.39 -9.66
N GLY A 203 -14.60 16.85 -9.24
CA GLY A 203 -14.55 15.53 -8.62
C GLY A 203 -15.89 14.94 -8.27
N LYS A 204 -15.83 13.64 -7.95
CA LYS A 204 -16.95 12.87 -7.41
C LYS A 204 -16.60 12.44 -5.99
N TYR A 205 -17.62 12.25 -5.19
CA TYR A 205 -17.48 11.78 -3.81
C TYR A 205 -18.42 10.60 -3.58
N ARG A 206 -17.89 9.56 -2.93
CA ARG A 206 -18.64 8.40 -2.47
C ARG A 206 -18.65 8.38 -0.95
N PRO A 207 -19.80 8.54 -0.29
CA PRO A 207 -19.88 8.52 1.16
C PRO A 207 -19.61 7.13 1.75
N PHE A 208 -19.89 6.09 0.98
CA PHE A 208 -19.73 4.69 1.39
C PHE A 208 -18.88 3.92 0.40
N GLY A 209 -18.09 3.00 0.92
CA GLY A 209 -17.43 1.94 0.18
C GLY A 209 -17.66 0.62 0.89
N GLY A 210 -17.35 -0.46 0.23
CA GLY A 210 -17.48 -1.77 0.83
C GLY A 210 -16.64 -2.82 0.15
N GLN A 211 -16.50 -3.96 0.83
CA GLN A 211 -15.86 -5.13 0.27
C GLN A 211 -16.53 -6.41 0.74
N VAL A 212 -16.55 -7.40 -0.14
CA VAL A 212 -16.90 -8.78 0.20
C VAL A 212 -15.73 -9.65 -0.21
N THR A 213 -15.30 -10.55 0.67
CA THR A 213 -14.21 -11.48 0.41
C THR A 213 -14.63 -12.91 0.68
N VAL A 214 -14.02 -13.85 -0.01
CA VAL A 214 -14.15 -15.28 0.22
C VAL A 214 -12.83 -15.96 -0.04
N ASP A 215 -12.43 -16.87 0.84
CA ASP A 215 -11.25 -17.71 0.63
C ASP A 215 -11.39 -19.06 1.32
N ASN A 216 -10.54 -20.01 0.93
CA ASN A 216 -10.46 -21.34 1.54
C ASN A 216 -9.05 -21.62 2.09
N SER A 217 -8.37 -20.61 2.59
CA SER A 217 -6.97 -20.69 3.05
C SER A 217 -6.81 -21.40 4.39
N LEU A 218 -7.88 -21.56 5.17
CA LEU A 218 -7.83 -22.15 6.50
C LEU A 218 -7.62 -23.67 6.47
N SER A 219 -7.27 -24.25 7.63
CA SER A 219 -7.14 -25.69 7.81
C SER A 219 -8.51 -26.40 7.75
N PRO A 220 -8.52 -27.70 7.46
CA PRO A 220 -9.75 -28.52 7.53
C PRO A 220 -10.45 -28.45 8.90
N SER A 221 -9.71 -28.37 9.99
CA SER A 221 -10.25 -28.26 11.35
C SER A 221 -11.05 -26.97 11.57
N LEU A 222 -10.76 -25.90 10.83
CA LEU A 222 -11.52 -24.65 10.78
C LEU A 222 -12.51 -24.58 9.61
N GLN A 223 -12.80 -25.72 8.96
CA GLN A 223 -13.73 -25.85 7.83
C GLN A 223 -13.27 -25.17 6.54
N ARG A 224 -11.97 -24.88 6.39
CA ARG A 224 -11.30 -24.27 5.20
C ARG A 224 -11.79 -22.89 4.79
N TRP A 225 -13.07 -22.58 4.90
CA TRP A 225 -13.70 -21.39 4.34
C TRP A 225 -13.74 -20.22 5.32
N SER A 226 -13.45 -19.05 4.77
CA SER A 226 -13.68 -17.77 5.42
C SER A 226 -14.36 -16.81 4.42
N THR A 227 -15.33 -16.06 4.90
CA THR A 227 -15.95 -14.96 4.17
C THR A 227 -15.79 -13.69 4.99
N GLY A 228 -15.71 -12.56 4.30
CA GLY A 228 -15.59 -11.27 4.96
C GLY A 228 -16.50 -10.22 4.31
N VAL A 229 -17.03 -9.34 5.14
CA VAL A 229 -17.76 -8.15 4.71
C VAL A 229 -17.12 -6.95 5.39
N GLY A 230 -16.83 -5.92 4.60
CA GLY A 230 -16.33 -4.66 5.09
C GLY A 230 -17.17 -3.49 4.61
N VAL A 231 -17.34 -2.49 5.46
CA VAL A 231 -17.99 -1.23 5.13
C VAL A 231 -17.09 -0.08 5.53
N ASP A 232 -16.97 0.89 4.64
CA ASP A 232 -16.19 2.12 4.78
C ASP A 232 -17.11 3.33 4.73
N PHE A 233 -17.02 4.18 5.74
CA PHE A 233 -17.72 5.46 5.83
C PHE A 233 -16.71 6.57 5.58
N ASN A 234 -16.76 7.16 4.41
CA ASN A 234 -15.80 8.17 3.97
C ASN A 234 -16.22 9.54 4.50
N SER A 235 -15.30 10.28 5.11
CA SER A 235 -15.51 11.62 5.65
C SER A 235 -16.77 11.74 6.52
N LEU A 236 -17.01 10.76 7.39
CA LEU A 236 -18.20 10.72 8.25
C LEU A 236 -18.29 11.94 9.16
N LEU A 237 -17.15 12.38 9.71
CA LEU A 237 -17.03 13.56 10.56
C LEU A 237 -16.82 14.87 9.76
N GLY A 238 -16.64 14.79 8.43
CA GLY A 238 -16.35 15.94 7.58
C GLY A 238 -14.90 16.42 7.63
N LEU A 239 -14.00 15.65 8.24
CA LEU A 239 -12.59 15.97 8.41
C LEU A 239 -11.70 15.35 7.33
N GLY A 240 -12.26 14.59 6.39
CA GLY A 240 -11.51 13.69 5.49
C GLY A 240 -11.09 12.41 6.21
N ASP A 241 -11.86 12.01 7.19
CA ASP A 241 -11.73 10.80 7.98
C ASP A 241 -12.27 9.57 7.24
N LEU A 242 -11.85 8.39 7.70
CA LEU A 242 -12.39 7.10 7.25
C LEU A 242 -12.73 6.26 8.47
N VAL A 243 -14.01 5.94 8.64
CA VAL A 243 -14.45 4.95 9.64
C VAL A 243 -14.70 3.63 8.91
N TYR A 244 -14.19 2.53 9.42
CA TYR A 244 -14.36 1.23 8.81
C TYR A 244 -14.78 0.16 9.80
N LEU A 245 -15.59 -0.77 9.30
CA LEU A 245 -16.04 -1.95 10.02
C LEU A 245 -15.75 -3.19 9.17
N ARG A 246 -15.25 -4.24 9.78
CA ARG A 246 -14.94 -5.50 9.13
C ARG A 246 -15.50 -6.65 9.98
N ILE A 247 -16.13 -7.58 9.33
CA ILE A 247 -16.57 -8.84 9.91
C ILE A 247 -16.20 -9.97 8.96
N GLY A 248 -15.60 -11.02 9.48
CA GLY A 248 -15.26 -12.21 8.71
C GLY A 248 -15.40 -13.45 9.53
N GLY A 249 -15.51 -14.59 8.85
CA GLY A 249 -15.55 -15.87 9.51
C GLY A 249 -16.21 -16.97 8.68
N TYR A 250 -16.51 -18.07 9.33
CA TYR A 250 -17.11 -19.23 8.68
C TYR A 250 -18.54 -18.92 8.20
N PRO A 251 -18.83 -19.10 6.89
CA PRO A 251 -20.07 -18.64 6.27
C PRO A 251 -21.28 -19.55 6.55
N ASN A 252 -21.39 -20.10 7.73
CA ASN A 252 -22.53 -20.93 8.11
C ASN A 252 -23.53 -20.15 8.99
N GLY A 253 -24.81 -20.24 8.70
CA GLY A 253 -25.88 -19.65 9.51
C GLY A 253 -26.33 -20.55 10.68
N GLY A 254 -25.82 -21.78 10.79
CA GLY A 254 -26.13 -22.74 11.84
C GLY A 254 -25.09 -22.74 12.97
N GLU A 255 -24.97 -23.88 13.64
CA GLU A 255 -23.97 -24.08 14.68
C GLU A 255 -22.55 -23.77 14.17
N ASN A 256 -21.75 -23.09 14.99
CA ASN A 256 -20.38 -22.67 14.71
C ASN A 256 -20.21 -21.60 13.62
N GLY A 257 -21.28 -20.97 13.15
CA GLY A 257 -21.24 -19.84 12.24
C GLY A 257 -20.70 -18.56 12.89
N VAL A 258 -20.45 -17.55 12.06
CA VAL A 258 -19.82 -16.28 12.49
C VAL A 258 -20.58 -15.54 13.60
N PHE A 259 -21.89 -15.73 13.74
CA PHE A 259 -22.73 -15.05 14.74
C PHE A 259 -23.02 -15.90 15.97
N THR A 260 -22.44 -17.09 16.11
CA THR A 260 -22.64 -17.98 17.27
C THR A 260 -21.62 -17.70 18.38
N ASP A 261 -21.85 -18.26 19.57
CA ASP A 261 -20.92 -18.12 20.71
C ASP A 261 -19.62 -18.92 20.50
N GLY A 262 -19.68 -20.03 19.76
CA GLY A 262 -18.55 -20.90 19.42
C GLY A 262 -18.23 -20.96 17.92
N PRO A 263 -17.91 -19.84 17.26
CA PRO A 263 -17.67 -19.83 15.82
C PRO A 263 -16.42 -20.64 15.46
N ARG A 264 -16.43 -21.35 14.31
CA ARG A 264 -15.23 -22.03 13.79
C ARG A 264 -14.07 -21.07 13.61
N ASN A 265 -14.35 -19.99 12.94
CA ASN A 265 -13.49 -18.84 12.86
C ASN A 265 -14.35 -17.57 12.80
N ARG A 266 -13.88 -16.51 13.41
CA ARG A 266 -14.53 -15.20 13.40
C ARG A 266 -13.52 -14.11 13.61
N ASN A 267 -13.61 -13.06 12.81
CA ASN A 267 -12.84 -11.83 12.97
C ASN A 267 -13.77 -10.62 12.96
N TYR A 268 -13.63 -9.74 13.93
CA TYR A 268 -14.20 -8.41 13.96
C TYR A 268 -13.08 -7.39 13.99
N ALA A 269 -13.21 -6.33 13.19
CA ALA A 269 -12.34 -5.17 13.30
C ALA A 269 -13.14 -3.90 13.05
N ALA A 270 -12.82 -2.87 13.82
CA ALA A 270 -13.37 -1.54 13.66
C ALA A 270 -12.27 -0.51 13.87
N GLY A 271 -12.29 0.58 13.13
CA GLY A 271 -11.31 1.62 13.31
C GLY A 271 -11.68 2.92 12.62
N ILE A 272 -10.84 3.92 12.89
CA ILE A 272 -10.94 5.25 12.32
C ILE A 272 -9.57 5.75 11.89
N VAL A 273 -9.50 6.30 10.69
CA VAL A 273 -8.34 7.03 10.17
C VAL A 273 -8.69 8.50 10.14
N VAL A 274 -7.95 9.31 10.89
CA VAL A 274 -8.15 10.76 10.95
C VAL A 274 -6.91 11.47 10.40
N PRO A 275 -7.04 12.33 9.39
CA PRO A 275 -5.92 13.12 8.92
C PRO A 275 -5.62 14.27 9.92
N ILE A 276 -4.33 14.47 10.22
CA ILE A 276 -3.84 15.53 11.09
C ILE A 276 -3.19 16.60 10.23
N GLY A 277 -3.78 17.81 10.23
CA GLY A 277 -3.33 18.89 9.34
C GLY A 277 -3.58 18.56 7.85
N TYR A 278 -2.79 19.15 6.94
CA TYR A 278 -3.01 19.13 5.49
C TYR A 278 -1.78 18.70 4.69
N ASP A 279 -0.85 18.00 5.33
CA ASP A 279 0.40 17.54 4.69
C ASP A 279 0.56 16.02 4.66
N GLY A 280 -0.53 15.29 4.90
CA GLY A 280 -0.61 13.85 4.74
C GLY A 280 -0.38 13.01 6.02
N LEU A 281 -0.14 13.65 7.18
CA LEU A 281 -0.08 12.91 8.45
C LEU A 281 -1.48 12.36 8.79
N THR A 282 -1.53 11.08 9.16
CA THR A 282 -2.77 10.40 9.58
C THR A 282 -2.56 9.66 10.89
N LEU A 283 -3.61 9.63 11.73
CA LEU A 283 -3.73 8.76 12.89
C LEU A 283 -4.78 7.70 12.58
N ASN A 284 -4.42 6.43 12.74
CA ASN A 284 -5.36 5.31 12.66
C ASN A 284 -5.47 4.65 14.03
N LEU A 285 -6.70 4.55 14.55
CA LEU A 285 -7.03 3.78 15.74
C LEU A 285 -7.86 2.58 15.32
N GLU A 286 -7.48 1.37 15.75
CA GLU A 286 -8.15 0.12 15.39
C GLU A 286 -8.30 -0.78 16.61
N ALA A 287 -9.44 -1.45 16.70
CA ALA A 287 -9.66 -2.59 17.58
C ALA A 287 -10.05 -3.81 16.74
N SER A 288 -9.44 -4.95 16.99
CA SER A 288 -9.80 -6.22 16.35
C SER A 288 -9.85 -7.36 17.36
N ARG A 289 -10.75 -8.33 17.10
CA ARG A 289 -10.91 -9.53 17.89
C ARG A 289 -11.17 -10.72 16.98
N THR A 290 -10.36 -11.75 17.14
CA THR A 290 -10.49 -13.01 16.39
C THR A 290 -10.71 -14.16 17.34
N ARG A 291 -11.58 -15.10 16.93
CA ARG A 291 -11.78 -16.40 17.60
C ARG A 291 -11.56 -17.53 16.61
N ALA A 292 -10.96 -18.61 17.10
CA ALA A 292 -10.79 -19.85 16.36
C ALA A 292 -11.12 -21.03 17.27
N ASN A 293 -12.07 -21.87 16.84
CA ASN A 293 -12.47 -23.09 17.53
C ASN A 293 -12.38 -24.27 16.56
N PRO A 294 -11.18 -24.85 16.36
CA PRO A 294 -10.98 -25.98 15.50
C PRO A 294 -11.82 -27.19 15.95
N THR A 295 -12.25 -28.01 14.99
CA THR A 295 -12.91 -29.28 15.31
C THR A 295 -11.89 -30.21 15.96
N ALA A 296 -12.20 -30.68 17.15
CA ALA A 296 -11.40 -31.71 17.80
C ALA A 296 -11.72 -33.11 17.21
N GLU A 297 -10.71 -33.97 17.13
CA GLU A 297 -10.94 -35.37 16.80
C GLU A 297 -11.63 -36.09 17.98
N PRO A 298 -12.46 -37.11 17.72
CA PRO A 298 -13.12 -37.85 18.77
C PRO A 298 -12.11 -38.41 19.78
N GLY A 299 -12.32 -38.13 21.07
CA GLY A 299 -11.45 -38.59 22.15
C GLY A 299 -10.22 -37.72 22.42
N THR A 300 -10.05 -36.59 21.72
CA THR A 300 -8.99 -35.62 21.97
C THR A 300 -9.52 -34.36 22.68
N LEU A 301 -8.59 -33.60 23.27
CA LEU A 301 -8.93 -32.28 23.82
C LEU A 301 -9.28 -31.32 22.69
N GLY A 302 -10.41 -30.62 22.80
CA GLY A 302 -10.76 -29.51 21.94
C GLY A 302 -10.13 -28.22 22.45
N PHE A 303 -9.51 -27.46 21.55
CA PHE A 303 -8.91 -26.18 21.86
C PHE A 303 -9.70 -25.06 21.21
N GLY A 304 -9.75 -23.91 21.87
CA GLY A 304 -10.26 -22.66 21.34
C GLY A 304 -9.27 -21.55 21.63
N SER A 305 -9.14 -20.62 20.73
CA SER A 305 -8.26 -19.46 20.92
C SER A 305 -8.98 -18.16 20.64
N GLU A 306 -8.54 -17.13 21.32
CA GLU A 306 -9.04 -15.77 21.15
C GLU A 306 -7.87 -14.79 21.11
N PHE A 307 -7.84 -13.93 20.11
CA PHE A 307 -6.83 -12.90 19.93
C PHE A 307 -7.47 -11.51 19.84
N GLU A 308 -6.99 -10.60 20.66
CA GLU A 308 -7.41 -9.20 20.67
C GLU A 308 -6.23 -8.30 20.35
N ARG A 309 -6.45 -7.29 19.50
CA ARG A 309 -5.44 -6.28 19.17
C ARG A 309 -6.06 -4.90 19.15
N TYR A 310 -5.44 -3.98 19.88
CA TYR A 310 -5.73 -2.56 19.88
C TYR A 310 -4.50 -1.83 19.35
N SER A 311 -4.69 -1.04 18.30
CA SER A 311 -3.59 -0.38 17.58
C SER A 311 -3.79 1.11 17.48
N ALA A 312 -2.72 1.88 17.69
CA ALA A 312 -2.64 3.30 17.36
C ALA A 312 -1.47 3.51 16.41
N ARG A 313 -1.71 4.08 15.22
CA ARG A 313 -0.72 4.21 14.15
C ARG A 313 -0.67 5.62 13.61
N LEU A 314 0.52 6.22 13.62
CA LEU A 314 0.82 7.50 12.99
C LEU A 314 1.58 7.22 11.69
N ARG A 315 1.05 7.69 10.56
CA ARG A 315 1.65 7.51 9.24
C ARG A 315 1.87 8.84 8.57
N TYR A 316 3.07 9.02 7.96
CA TYR A 316 3.44 10.22 7.22
C TYR A 316 4.10 9.89 5.88
N PRO A 317 3.61 10.46 4.74
CA PRO A 317 4.20 10.29 3.42
C PRO A 317 5.32 11.31 3.20
N TRP A 318 6.57 10.89 3.33
CA TRP A 318 7.76 11.72 3.06
C TRP A 318 7.84 12.13 1.59
N ILE A 319 7.63 11.16 0.72
CA ILE A 319 7.56 11.35 -0.72
C ILE A 319 6.18 10.90 -1.19
N ARG A 320 5.49 11.76 -1.93
CA ARG A 320 4.21 11.46 -2.54
C ARG A 320 4.22 12.04 -3.95
N SER A 321 4.61 11.23 -4.93
CA SER A 321 4.61 11.54 -6.36
C SER A 321 3.92 10.41 -7.13
N ARG A 322 3.80 10.55 -8.43
CA ARG A 322 3.25 9.49 -9.28
C ARG A 322 4.19 8.32 -9.45
N GLU A 323 5.48 8.60 -9.45
CA GLU A 323 6.51 7.59 -9.67
C GLU A 323 6.92 6.92 -8.37
N LEU A 324 7.01 7.69 -7.28
CA LEU A 324 7.52 7.21 -6.00
C LEU A 324 6.66 7.71 -4.85
N THR A 325 6.22 6.78 -4.02
CA THR A 325 5.64 7.08 -2.71
C THR A 325 6.49 6.40 -1.64
N VAL A 326 6.93 7.17 -0.64
CA VAL A 326 7.64 6.64 0.54
C VAL A 326 6.94 7.16 1.78
N SER A 327 6.51 6.25 2.64
CA SER A 327 5.84 6.61 3.89
C SER A 327 6.46 5.87 5.06
N SER A 328 6.48 6.51 6.23
CA SER A 328 6.82 5.84 7.49
C SER A 328 5.64 5.79 8.43
N GLU A 329 5.60 4.76 9.25
CA GLU A 329 4.55 4.50 10.23
C GLU A 329 5.18 4.20 11.58
N LEU A 330 4.75 4.90 12.62
CA LEU A 330 5.01 4.57 14.01
C LEU A 330 3.72 4.01 14.60
N SER A 331 3.78 2.81 15.17
CA SER A 331 2.60 2.19 15.79
C SER A 331 2.88 1.68 17.19
N PHE A 332 1.81 1.65 17.98
CA PHE A 332 1.72 0.95 19.25
C PHE A 332 0.59 -0.06 19.17
N ASP A 333 0.91 -1.33 19.47
CA ASP A 333 -0.04 -2.43 19.51
C ASP A 333 -0.13 -3.01 20.92
N ALA A 334 -1.34 -3.11 21.46
CA ALA A 334 -1.64 -3.92 22.63
C ALA A 334 -2.33 -5.21 22.15
N GLN A 335 -1.67 -6.34 22.35
CA GLN A 335 -2.17 -7.66 21.94
C GLN A 335 -2.41 -8.54 23.17
N ASN A 336 -3.49 -9.30 23.15
CA ASN A 336 -3.78 -10.34 24.11
C ASN A 336 -4.15 -11.61 23.33
N ASP A 337 -3.50 -12.72 23.59
CA ASP A 337 -3.73 -14.03 22.96
C ASP A 337 -4.03 -15.07 24.03
N PHE A 338 -5.17 -15.74 23.92
CA PHE A 338 -5.66 -16.70 24.87
C PHE A 338 -5.86 -18.05 24.17
N LEU A 339 -5.28 -19.08 24.72
CA LEU A 339 -5.50 -20.48 24.33
C LEU A 339 -6.20 -21.21 25.47
N ASN A 340 -7.34 -21.80 25.16
CA ASN A 340 -8.15 -22.54 26.13
C ASN A 340 -8.44 -23.98 25.66
N ALA A 341 -8.45 -24.95 26.56
CA ALA A 341 -9.18 -26.17 26.32
C ALA A 341 -10.68 -25.86 26.45
N VAL A 342 -11.48 -26.39 25.53
CA VAL A 342 -12.94 -26.14 25.50
C VAL A 342 -13.78 -27.40 25.65
N THR A 343 -13.19 -28.57 25.41
CA THR A 343 -13.87 -29.88 25.52
C THR A 343 -12.87 -30.93 26.00
N PRO A 344 -13.20 -31.82 26.94
CA PRO A 344 -14.44 -31.87 27.70
C PRO A 344 -14.51 -30.90 28.88
N ILE A 345 -13.43 -30.21 29.20
CA ILE A 345 -13.31 -29.26 30.31
C ILE A 345 -12.82 -27.91 29.78
N SER A 346 -13.46 -26.83 30.19
CA SER A 346 -13.00 -25.47 29.87
C SER A 346 -11.91 -25.05 30.86
N LEU A 347 -10.68 -24.86 30.35
CA LEU A 347 -9.52 -24.50 31.17
C LEU A 347 -8.58 -23.62 30.35
N PRO A 348 -8.05 -22.52 30.88
CA PRO A 348 -7.00 -21.74 30.23
C PRO A 348 -5.70 -22.58 30.15
N ILE A 349 -5.09 -22.60 28.96
CA ILE A 349 -3.87 -23.37 28.67
C ILE A 349 -2.66 -22.44 28.55
N ALA A 350 -2.80 -21.31 27.86
CA ALA A 350 -1.75 -20.32 27.71
C ALA A 350 -2.35 -18.93 27.56
N GLU A 351 -1.61 -17.94 28.00
CA GLU A 351 -1.99 -16.54 27.87
C GLU A 351 -0.76 -15.68 27.56
N ASP A 352 -0.84 -14.90 26.48
CA ASP A 352 0.15 -13.89 26.12
C ASP A 352 -0.46 -12.50 26.19
N ARG A 353 0.29 -11.54 26.74
CA ARG A 353 -0.05 -10.12 26.69
C ARG A 353 1.17 -9.35 26.22
N LEU A 354 1.08 -8.82 25.01
CA LEU A 354 2.15 -8.06 24.37
C LEU A 354 1.81 -6.58 24.28
N ARG A 355 2.83 -5.75 24.43
CA ARG A 355 2.80 -4.30 24.18
C ARG A 355 3.99 -3.98 23.29
N ILE A 356 3.71 -3.52 22.07
CA ILE A 356 4.70 -3.50 21.01
C ILE A 356 4.73 -2.13 20.37
N VAL A 357 5.92 -1.54 20.29
CA VAL A 357 6.19 -0.37 19.45
C VAL A 357 6.78 -0.86 18.13
N ARG A 358 6.24 -0.38 17.02
CA ARG A 358 6.76 -0.70 15.69
C ARG A 358 7.09 0.57 14.93
N PHE A 359 8.21 0.53 14.22
CA PHE A 359 8.57 1.53 13.23
C PHE A 359 8.71 0.87 11.88
N GLY A 360 7.89 1.30 10.93
CA GLY A 360 7.87 0.78 9.57
C GLY A 360 8.10 1.87 8.53
N THR A 361 8.68 1.49 7.40
CA THR A 361 8.77 2.32 6.21
C THR A 361 8.36 1.48 5.02
N ASP A 362 7.48 2.01 4.17
CA ASP A 362 7.08 1.41 2.92
C ASP A 362 7.36 2.34 1.75
N ALA A 363 7.66 1.72 0.62
CA ALA A 363 7.91 2.40 -0.64
C ALA A 363 7.13 1.72 -1.76
N THR A 364 6.55 2.52 -2.66
CA THR A 364 5.99 2.07 -3.94
C THR A 364 6.64 2.87 -5.06
N TRP A 365 7.26 2.17 -5.99
CA TRP A 365 7.95 2.78 -7.12
C TRP A 365 7.44 2.23 -8.45
N PHE A 366 6.94 3.13 -9.30
CA PHE A 366 6.54 2.85 -10.68
C PHE A 366 7.71 3.12 -11.59
N THR A 367 8.25 2.07 -12.21
CA THR A 367 9.43 2.18 -13.07
C THR A 367 9.06 2.71 -14.46
N SER A 368 10.02 3.32 -15.15
CA SER A 368 9.84 3.79 -16.53
C SER A 368 9.52 2.68 -17.55
N LEU A 369 9.82 1.42 -17.21
CA LEU A 369 9.49 0.24 -18.01
C LEU A 369 8.09 -0.32 -17.71
N GLY A 370 7.27 0.39 -16.93
CA GLY A 370 5.91 -0.03 -16.55
C GLY A 370 5.86 -1.06 -15.43
N GLY A 371 6.99 -1.37 -14.79
CA GLY A 371 7.01 -2.23 -13.62
C GLY A 371 6.63 -1.48 -12.35
N VAL A 372 6.18 -2.23 -11.33
CA VAL A 372 5.85 -1.71 -10.00
C VAL A 372 6.64 -2.47 -8.96
N PHE A 373 7.43 -1.75 -8.18
CA PHE A 373 8.10 -2.27 -6.99
C PHE A 373 7.37 -1.79 -5.74
N THR A 374 7.10 -2.68 -4.80
CA THR A 374 6.68 -2.33 -3.44
C THR A 374 7.62 -2.96 -2.44
N GLY A 375 8.00 -2.21 -1.42
CA GLY A 375 8.86 -2.68 -0.35
C GLY A 375 8.36 -2.18 1.00
N ASN A 376 8.56 -3.00 2.04
CA ASN A 376 8.25 -2.65 3.41
C ASN A 376 9.33 -3.20 4.33
N VAL A 377 9.77 -2.39 5.30
CA VAL A 377 10.67 -2.79 6.38
C VAL A 377 10.02 -2.37 7.68
N THR A 378 9.92 -3.28 8.66
CA THR A 378 9.32 -3.01 9.97
C THR A 378 10.20 -3.56 11.08
N ALA A 379 10.66 -2.69 11.98
CA ALA A 379 11.29 -3.05 13.23
C ALA A 379 10.24 -3.05 14.35
N SER A 380 10.21 -4.10 15.17
CA SER A 380 9.27 -4.26 16.27
C SER A 380 9.99 -4.49 17.59
N PHE A 381 9.52 -3.84 18.64
CA PHE A 381 10.09 -3.89 19.97
C PHE A 381 8.99 -4.17 21.00
N GLY A 382 9.03 -5.34 21.61
CA GLY A 382 8.18 -5.69 22.73
C GLY A 382 8.60 -4.96 23.99
N ILE A 383 7.64 -4.50 24.77
CA ILE A 383 7.85 -3.74 26.02
C ILE A 383 7.39 -4.59 27.19
N ASN A 384 8.25 -4.79 28.18
CA ASN A 384 7.88 -5.39 29.45
C ASN A 384 7.30 -4.33 30.40
N GLY A 385 6.02 -4.00 30.19
CA GLY A 385 5.29 -2.95 30.91
C GLY A 385 3.92 -2.71 30.34
N LEU A 386 3.18 -1.75 30.85
CA LEU A 386 1.81 -1.40 30.40
C LEU A 386 0.83 -2.58 30.42
N GLY A 387 1.02 -3.53 31.35
CA GLY A 387 0.21 -4.74 31.44
C GLY A 387 0.64 -5.87 30.50
N ALA A 388 1.83 -5.81 29.92
CA ALA A 388 2.47 -6.94 29.26
C ALA A 388 2.69 -8.08 30.27
N ARG A 389 2.70 -9.33 29.78
CA ARG A 389 2.96 -10.51 30.57
C ARG A 389 4.31 -11.10 30.19
N SER A 390 5.28 -10.97 31.07
CA SER A 390 6.64 -11.47 30.89
C SER A 390 6.77 -12.94 31.22
N ALA A 391 7.90 -13.55 30.89
CA ALA A 391 8.23 -14.91 31.32
C ALA A 391 8.26 -15.06 32.85
N ALA A 392 8.57 -13.98 33.60
CA ALA A 392 8.55 -13.98 35.06
C ALA A 392 7.13 -14.01 35.65
N ASP A 393 6.13 -13.53 34.92
CA ASP A 393 4.71 -13.55 35.30
C ASP A 393 4.03 -14.88 34.95
N ALA A 394 4.67 -15.70 34.12
CA ALA A 394 4.15 -17.00 33.72
C ALA A 394 4.24 -18.00 34.87
N THR A 395 3.22 -18.86 34.97
CA THR A 395 3.18 -19.94 35.95
C THR A 395 3.09 -21.30 35.25
N PRO A 396 3.45 -22.42 35.92
CA PRO A 396 3.28 -23.75 35.32
C PRO A 396 1.84 -24.09 34.95
N LEU A 397 0.85 -23.48 35.61
CA LEU A 397 -0.58 -23.67 35.30
C LEU A 397 -1.09 -22.77 34.18
N LEU A 398 -0.42 -21.66 33.94
CA LEU A 398 -0.76 -20.73 32.88
C LEU A 398 0.56 -20.20 32.27
N PRO A 399 1.21 -20.95 31.39
CA PRO A 399 2.43 -20.56 30.71
C PRO A 399 2.18 -19.49 29.63
N LEU A 400 3.24 -18.96 29.06
CA LEU A 400 3.21 -18.28 27.79
C LEU A 400 3.00 -19.29 26.64
N SER A 401 2.55 -18.85 25.49
CA SER A 401 2.30 -19.69 24.31
C SER A 401 3.55 -20.41 23.81
N ARG A 402 4.74 -19.93 24.19
CA ARG A 402 5.99 -20.49 23.73
C ARG A 402 7.09 -20.47 24.81
N GLN A 403 7.80 -21.61 24.91
CA GLN A 403 8.92 -21.77 25.83
C GLN A 403 10.08 -20.82 25.47
N GLY A 404 10.66 -20.17 26.48
CA GLY A 404 11.81 -19.28 26.33
C GLY A 404 11.49 -17.91 25.74
N ALA A 405 10.27 -17.68 25.24
CA ALA A 405 9.83 -16.38 24.76
C ALA A 405 9.50 -15.41 25.90
N ASP A 406 9.56 -14.13 25.63
CA ASP A 406 9.24 -13.06 26.59
C ASP A 406 8.48 -11.92 25.88
N ALA A 407 7.77 -11.11 26.66
CA ALA A 407 7.14 -9.89 26.17
C ALA A 407 8.15 -8.86 25.66
N ALA A 408 9.39 -8.87 26.19
CA ALA A 408 10.50 -8.03 25.74
C ALA A 408 11.27 -8.74 24.63
N PHE A 409 10.98 -8.40 23.39
CA PHE A 409 11.62 -8.96 22.20
C PHE A 409 12.00 -7.87 21.19
N GLN A 410 12.79 -8.25 20.21
CA GLN A 410 13.09 -7.45 19.02
C GLN A 410 12.95 -8.31 17.79
N LYS A 411 12.38 -7.76 16.72
CA LYS A 411 12.38 -8.40 15.42
C LYS A 411 12.45 -7.38 14.29
N LEU A 412 12.99 -7.82 13.16
CA LEU A 412 12.99 -7.07 11.91
C LEU A 412 12.27 -7.91 10.85
N GLU A 413 11.32 -7.30 10.17
CA GLU A 413 10.55 -7.89 9.08
C GLU A 413 10.77 -7.08 7.81
N VAL A 414 10.99 -7.75 6.68
CA VAL A 414 11.15 -7.17 5.36
C VAL A 414 10.21 -7.88 4.41
N ALA A 415 9.48 -7.13 3.60
CA ALA A 415 8.68 -7.66 2.51
C ALA A 415 8.90 -6.83 1.24
N ALA A 416 8.92 -7.48 0.09
CA ALA A 416 9.06 -6.83 -1.20
C ALA A 416 8.23 -7.55 -2.25
N SER A 417 7.71 -6.81 -3.22
CA SER A 417 7.12 -7.36 -4.44
C SER A 417 7.57 -6.55 -5.66
N TYR A 418 7.69 -7.24 -6.77
CA TYR A 418 8.01 -6.62 -8.06
C TYR A 418 7.13 -7.23 -9.13
N SER A 419 6.37 -6.40 -9.82
CA SER A 419 5.52 -6.78 -10.95
C SER A 419 6.03 -6.10 -12.21
N GLN A 420 6.29 -6.86 -13.27
CA GLN A 420 6.83 -6.36 -14.53
C GLN A 420 6.08 -6.95 -15.72
N PRO A 421 5.40 -6.13 -16.55
CA PRO A 421 4.98 -6.56 -17.86
C PRO A 421 6.20 -6.77 -18.75
N LEU A 422 6.38 -8.01 -19.25
CA LEU A 422 7.50 -8.37 -20.14
C LEU A 422 7.10 -8.24 -21.60
N ALA A 423 5.83 -8.51 -21.93
CA ALA A 423 5.23 -8.37 -23.24
C ALA A 423 3.72 -8.15 -23.09
N THR A 424 3.00 -7.96 -24.19
CA THR A 424 1.55 -7.71 -24.20
C THR A 424 0.75 -8.77 -23.44
N HIS A 425 1.19 -10.03 -23.52
CA HIS A 425 0.55 -11.17 -22.85
C HIS A 425 1.52 -11.95 -21.98
N LEU A 426 2.51 -11.28 -21.41
CA LEU A 426 3.47 -11.93 -20.52
C LEU A 426 3.84 -10.98 -19.39
N GLY A 427 3.63 -11.41 -18.15
CA GLY A 427 3.98 -10.70 -16.93
C GLY A 427 4.76 -11.56 -15.97
N LEU A 428 5.64 -10.93 -15.21
CA LEU A 428 6.43 -11.53 -14.14
C LEU A 428 6.06 -10.85 -12.83
N ASP A 429 5.70 -11.64 -11.83
CA ASP A 429 5.49 -11.17 -10.46
C ASP A 429 6.46 -11.91 -9.53
N LEU A 430 7.19 -11.16 -8.71
CA LEU A 430 8.11 -11.68 -7.70
C LEU A 430 7.68 -11.18 -6.33
N TYR A 431 7.72 -12.07 -5.33
CA TYR A 431 7.41 -11.77 -3.94
C TYR A 431 8.50 -12.31 -3.04
N ALA A 432 8.89 -11.54 -2.06
CA ALA A 432 9.86 -11.91 -1.05
C ALA A 432 9.38 -11.43 0.33
N ARG A 433 9.56 -12.25 1.35
CA ARG A 433 9.32 -11.90 2.75
C ARG A 433 10.37 -12.57 3.62
N ALA A 434 10.86 -11.85 4.63
CA ALA A 434 11.81 -12.38 5.60
C ALA A 434 11.58 -11.73 6.97
N GLN A 435 11.90 -12.48 8.03
CA GLN A 435 11.91 -12.01 9.41
C GLN A 435 13.13 -12.56 10.14
N THR A 436 13.71 -11.77 11.03
CA THR A 436 14.67 -12.22 12.03
C THR A 436 14.25 -11.77 13.43
N SER A 437 14.36 -12.67 14.39
CA SER A 437 14.15 -12.42 15.81
C SER A 437 15.47 -12.17 16.57
N PHE A 438 16.58 -12.06 15.82
CA PHE A 438 17.93 -11.90 16.37
C PHE A 438 18.33 -13.00 17.38
N GLY A 439 17.93 -14.26 17.09
CA GLY A 439 18.24 -15.44 17.88
C GLY A 439 17.44 -15.54 19.19
N LYS A 440 16.28 -14.88 19.27
CA LYS A 440 15.39 -14.99 20.43
C LYS A 440 14.06 -15.64 20.03
N PRO A 441 13.52 -16.55 20.87
CA PRO A 441 12.20 -17.09 20.64
C PRO A 441 11.13 -16.01 20.79
N LEU A 442 10.12 -16.07 19.94
CA LEU A 442 8.98 -15.16 19.92
C LEU A 442 7.71 -15.85 20.40
N LEU A 443 6.80 -15.10 21.00
CA LEU A 443 5.44 -15.56 21.26
C LEU A 443 4.72 -15.79 19.93
N GLN A 444 3.76 -16.71 19.91
CA GLN A 444 3.15 -17.25 18.70
C GLN A 444 2.55 -16.18 17.78
N SER A 445 1.97 -15.12 18.36
CA SER A 445 1.40 -14.01 17.60
C SER A 445 2.45 -13.14 16.86
N GLU A 446 3.74 -13.25 17.21
CA GLU A 446 4.83 -12.48 16.60
C GLU A 446 5.74 -13.33 15.68
N GLN A 447 5.47 -14.63 15.54
CA GLN A 447 6.18 -15.49 14.60
C GLN A 447 5.84 -15.15 13.15
N ILE A 448 6.78 -15.36 12.24
CA ILE A 448 6.54 -15.25 10.80
C ILE A 448 5.78 -16.49 10.30
N GLY A 449 4.68 -16.26 9.56
CA GLY A 449 4.01 -17.31 8.80
C GLY A 449 4.37 -17.18 7.31
N LEU A 450 4.76 -18.26 6.66
CA LEU A 450 5.16 -18.27 5.25
C LEU A 450 4.02 -18.60 4.29
N VAL A 451 2.88 -19.04 4.82
CA VAL A 451 1.73 -19.47 4.03
C VAL A 451 0.86 -18.26 3.63
N GLY A 452 0.40 -18.26 2.40
CA GLY A 452 -0.48 -17.22 1.87
C GLY A 452 -0.36 -17.05 0.35
N PRO A 453 -1.20 -16.21 -0.25
CA PRO A 453 -1.23 -16.04 -1.70
C PRO A 453 0.09 -15.52 -2.30
N ASN A 454 0.85 -14.73 -1.55
CA ASN A 454 2.15 -14.21 -1.96
C ASN A 454 3.33 -15.02 -1.36
N GLY A 455 3.08 -16.22 -0.86
CA GLY A 455 4.05 -17.12 -0.26
C GLY A 455 3.80 -18.56 -0.70
N LEU A 456 3.85 -19.50 0.24
CA LEU A 456 3.63 -20.92 0.01
C LEU A 456 2.12 -21.24 0.06
N SER A 457 1.41 -20.92 -1.00
CA SER A 457 -0.06 -20.96 -1.08
C SER A 457 -0.67 -22.36 -1.04
N SER A 458 0.12 -23.41 -1.31
CA SER A 458 -0.36 -24.80 -1.29
C SER A 458 -0.43 -25.40 0.13
N PHE A 459 0.02 -24.67 1.16
CA PHE A 459 -0.06 -25.08 2.55
C PHE A 459 -1.31 -24.51 3.23
N ASP A 460 -1.74 -25.13 4.34
CA ASP A 460 -2.74 -24.56 5.22
C ASP A 460 -2.15 -23.39 6.02
N ALA A 461 -2.91 -22.33 6.27
CA ALA A 461 -2.47 -21.20 7.06
C ALA A 461 -1.92 -21.67 8.41
N GLY A 462 -0.79 -21.10 8.87
CA GLY A 462 -0.12 -21.52 10.11
C GLY A 462 0.74 -22.78 10.02
N ALA A 463 0.75 -23.51 8.89
CA ALA A 463 1.51 -24.76 8.74
C ALA A 463 3.04 -24.56 8.73
N LEU A 464 3.51 -23.39 8.32
CA LEU A 464 4.92 -22.99 8.31
C LEU A 464 5.07 -21.70 9.09
N GLN A 465 5.45 -21.80 10.35
CA GLN A 465 5.59 -20.67 11.26
C GLN A 465 6.86 -20.79 12.08
N GLY A 466 7.56 -19.68 12.32
CA GLY A 466 8.79 -19.67 13.08
C GLY A 466 9.17 -18.29 13.60
N ASP A 467 10.21 -18.24 14.42
CA ASP A 467 10.74 -17.01 15.00
C ASP A 467 11.47 -16.18 13.94
N SER A 468 12.22 -16.87 13.09
CA SER A 468 12.92 -16.32 11.91
C SER A 468 12.55 -17.14 10.68
N GLY A 469 12.71 -16.55 9.50
CA GLY A 469 12.43 -17.27 8.26
C GLY A 469 12.34 -16.36 7.05
N TYR A 470 12.16 -16.99 5.88
CA TYR A 470 11.94 -16.30 4.61
C TYR A 470 11.03 -17.08 3.69
N ALA A 471 10.38 -16.39 2.78
CA ALA A 471 9.66 -16.96 1.65
C ALA A 471 9.96 -16.15 0.38
N LEU A 472 10.14 -16.88 -0.72
CA LEU A 472 10.29 -16.33 -2.06
C LEU A 472 9.24 -16.98 -2.96
N ARG A 473 8.59 -16.20 -3.81
CA ARG A 473 7.63 -16.67 -4.80
C ARG A 473 7.85 -15.96 -6.12
N GLY A 474 7.80 -16.70 -7.22
CA GLY A 474 7.78 -16.18 -8.58
C GLY A 474 6.55 -16.68 -9.32
N GLU A 475 5.95 -15.81 -10.10
CA GLU A 475 4.81 -16.11 -10.97
C GLU A 475 5.09 -15.62 -12.39
N LEU A 476 4.79 -16.45 -13.38
CA LEU A 476 4.79 -16.08 -14.78
C LEU A 476 3.34 -16.13 -15.29
N SER A 477 2.80 -15.00 -15.65
CA SER A 477 1.39 -14.84 -16.01
C SER A 477 1.19 -14.44 -17.46
N SER A 478 0.02 -14.80 -18.02
CA SER A 478 -0.37 -14.40 -19.38
C SER A 478 -1.70 -13.62 -19.32
N PRO A 479 -1.67 -12.27 -19.19
CA PRO A 479 -2.86 -11.45 -19.09
C PRO A 479 -3.54 -11.26 -20.45
N TRP A 480 -4.86 -11.49 -20.50
CA TRP A 480 -5.76 -11.26 -21.63
C TRP A 480 -6.89 -10.37 -21.22
N PHE A 481 -7.20 -9.37 -22.02
CA PHE A 481 -8.28 -8.42 -21.75
C PHE A 481 -9.44 -8.69 -22.72
N VAL A 482 -10.56 -9.15 -22.18
CA VAL A 482 -11.76 -9.49 -22.92
C VAL A 482 -12.82 -8.42 -22.68
N PRO A 483 -13.17 -7.60 -23.68
CA PRO A 483 -14.24 -6.63 -23.56
C PRO A 483 -15.60 -7.32 -23.50
N PHE A 484 -16.50 -6.79 -22.67
CA PHE A 484 -17.90 -7.19 -22.63
C PHE A 484 -18.83 -5.97 -22.51
N THR A 485 -20.12 -6.16 -22.67
CA THR A 485 -21.09 -5.06 -22.54
C THR A 485 -21.08 -4.52 -21.11
N GLY A 486 -20.45 -3.35 -20.92
CA GLY A 486 -20.34 -2.68 -19.61
C GLY A 486 -18.95 -2.73 -18.95
N GLY A 487 -17.92 -3.32 -19.59
CA GLY A 487 -16.58 -3.32 -18.99
C GLY A 487 -15.55 -4.18 -19.70
N VAL A 488 -14.52 -4.53 -18.97
CA VAL A 488 -13.44 -5.41 -19.41
C VAL A 488 -13.19 -6.47 -18.34
N VAL A 489 -13.06 -7.72 -18.76
CA VAL A 489 -12.59 -8.82 -17.91
C VAL A 489 -11.15 -9.11 -18.26
N GLN A 490 -10.30 -9.11 -17.28
CA GLN A 490 -8.93 -9.63 -17.39
C GLN A 490 -8.94 -11.11 -17.00
N VAL A 491 -8.35 -11.94 -17.84
CA VAL A 491 -8.14 -13.37 -17.63
C VAL A 491 -6.65 -13.61 -17.69
N SER A 492 -6.04 -14.08 -16.60
CA SER A 492 -4.58 -14.26 -16.50
C SER A 492 -4.26 -15.64 -15.95
N PRO A 493 -4.11 -16.67 -16.80
CA PRO A 493 -3.48 -17.92 -16.40
C PRO A 493 -2.03 -17.66 -15.99
N TYR A 494 -1.54 -18.40 -14.99
CA TYR A 494 -0.17 -18.27 -14.51
C TYR A 494 0.40 -19.59 -14.01
N LEU A 495 1.72 -19.67 -14.02
CA LEU A 495 2.51 -20.69 -13.34
C LEU A 495 3.21 -20.04 -12.16
N PHE A 496 3.38 -20.78 -11.07
CA PHE A 496 4.11 -20.27 -9.92
C PHE A 496 5.04 -21.30 -9.30
N GLY A 497 6.06 -20.80 -8.63
CA GLY A 497 6.93 -21.53 -7.74
C GLY A 497 7.27 -20.72 -6.53
N ALA A 498 7.25 -21.32 -5.35
CA ALA A 498 7.59 -20.69 -4.09
C ALA A 498 8.44 -21.63 -3.22
N VAL A 499 9.36 -21.05 -2.46
CA VAL A 499 10.20 -21.73 -1.48
C VAL A 499 10.35 -20.87 -0.25
N GLY A 500 10.48 -21.49 0.91
CA GLY A 500 10.74 -20.78 2.15
C GLY A 500 11.22 -21.70 3.24
N GLU A 501 11.77 -21.09 4.28
CA GLU A 501 12.28 -21.75 5.46
C GLU A 501 11.83 -20.99 6.70
N VAL A 502 11.39 -21.71 7.72
CA VAL A 502 11.16 -21.19 9.05
C VAL A 502 12.13 -21.82 10.02
N HIS A 503 12.58 -21.03 10.98
CA HIS A 503 13.46 -21.44 12.05
C HIS A 503 12.85 -21.11 13.40
N LEU A 504 12.86 -22.08 14.32
CA LEU A 504 12.42 -21.96 15.70
C LEU A 504 13.63 -21.84 16.61
N GLU A 505 13.70 -20.78 17.38
CA GLU A 505 14.67 -20.63 18.46
C GLU A 505 14.21 -21.43 19.69
N MET A 506 15.12 -22.13 20.35
CA MET A 506 14.83 -22.96 21.51
C MET A 506 13.65 -23.94 21.28
N PRO A 507 13.68 -24.77 20.22
CA PRO A 507 12.59 -25.72 19.96
C PRO A 507 12.49 -26.74 21.09
N THR A 508 11.30 -27.18 21.40
CA THR A 508 11.05 -28.32 22.31
C THR A 508 11.45 -29.63 21.63
N ALA A 509 11.51 -30.73 22.39
CA ALA A 509 11.84 -32.05 21.83
C ALA A 509 10.80 -32.57 20.79
N LEU A 510 9.63 -31.96 20.74
CA LEU A 510 8.55 -32.32 19.79
C LEU A 510 8.52 -31.38 18.57
N GLU A 511 9.26 -30.30 18.58
CA GLU A 511 9.28 -29.32 17.51
C GLU A 511 10.51 -29.55 16.60
N THR A 512 10.34 -29.30 15.30
CA THR A 512 11.44 -29.29 14.34
C THR A 512 12.04 -27.90 14.27
N ALA A 513 13.35 -27.78 14.56
CA ALA A 513 14.04 -26.49 14.63
C ALA A 513 14.01 -25.70 13.30
N SER A 514 14.10 -26.38 12.16
CA SER A 514 14.04 -25.75 10.85
C SER A 514 13.18 -26.57 9.90
N ILE A 515 12.25 -25.90 9.23
CA ILE A 515 11.38 -26.54 8.23
C ILE A 515 11.50 -25.76 6.93
N VAL A 516 11.93 -26.47 5.88
CA VAL A 516 11.93 -25.95 4.50
C VAL A 516 10.68 -26.44 3.80
N GLY A 517 9.94 -25.51 3.20
CA GLY A 517 8.76 -25.78 2.41
C GLY A 517 8.92 -25.29 0.96
N ALA A 518 8.31 -26.00 0.02
CA ALA A 518 8.18 -25.58 -1.36
C ALA A 518 6.75 -25.76 -1.85
N SER A 519 6.32 -24.90 -2.74
CA SER A 519 4.98 -24.90 -3.33
C SER A 519 5.11 -24.53 -4.81
N TYR A 520 4.49 -25.28 -5.70
CA TYR A 520 4.49 -24.99 -7.14
C TYR A 520 3.20 -25.47 -7.79
N GLY A 521 2.80 -24.81 -8.86
CA GLY A 521 1.56 -25.14 -9.52
C GLY A 521 1.16 -24.15 -10.60
N LEU A 522 -0.12 -24.12 -10.87
CA LEU A 522 -0.74 -23.26 -11.85
C LEU A 522 -2.01 -22.63 -11.31
N GLY A 523 -2.37 -21.49 -11.87
CA GLY A 523 -3.57 -20.78 -11.44
C GLY A 523 -4.17 -19.90 -12.51
N LEU A 524 -5.28 -19.30 -12.16
CA LEU A 524 -6.05 -18.39 -12.99
C LEU A 524 -6.45 -17.17 -12.16
N LYS A 525 -6.02 -15.98 -12.55
CA LYS A 525 -6.50 -14.72 -12.00
C LYS A 525 -7.56 -14.14 -12.93
N LEU A 526 -8.73 -13.83 -12.39
CA LEU A 526 -9.81 -13.13 -13.08
C LEU A 526 -9.99 -11.77 -12.42
N GLY A 527 -10.03 -10.71 -13.22
CA GLY A 527 -10.31 -9.35 -12.77
C GLY A 527 -11.42 -8.76 -13.63
N ALA A 528 -12.36 -8.05 -13.02
CA ALA A 528 -13.38 -7.32 -13.76
C ALA A 528 -13.39 -5.85 -13.33
N ALA A 529 -13.32 -4.97 -14.32
CA ALA A 529 -13.54 -3.53 -14.16
C ALA A 529 -14.80 -3.13 -14.92
N LEU A 530 -15.81 -2.65 -14.18
CA LEU A 530 -17.05 -2.14 -14.77
C LEU A 530 -16.85 -0.70 -15.23
N ALA A 531 -17.30 -0.38 -16.46
CA ALA A 531 -17.08 0.94 -17.07
C ALA A 531 -17.78 2.09 -16.32
N ALA A 532 -18.91 1.83 -15.69
CA ALA A 532 -19.68 2.84 -14.96
C ALA A 532 -19.23 3.04 -13.53
N ASP A 533 -18.57 2.04 -12.94
CA ASP A 533 -18.13 2.04 -11.55
C ASP A 533 -16.89 1.16 -11.42
N PRO A 534 -15.74 1.70 -10.98
CA PRO A 534 -14.55 0.90 -10.72
C PRO A 534 -14.72 0.07 -9.44
N SER A 535 -15.74 -0.78 -9.40
CA SER A 535 -15.76 -1.91 -8.50
C SER A 535 -14.70 -2.88 -8.99
N ASN A 536 -13.66 -3.11 -8.16
CA ASN A 536 -12.65 -4.10 -8.49
C ASN A 536 -13.15 -5.45 -8.01
N THR A 537 -13.49 -6.31 -8.98
CA THR A 537 -13.78 -7.71 -8.70
C THR A 537 -12.55 -8.53 -9.07
N SER A 538 -12.09 -9.35 -8.16
CA SER A 538 -10.99 -10.29 -8.40
C SER A 538 -11.36 -11.68 -7.93
N LEU A 539 -10.94 -12.69 -8.68
CA LEU A 539 -11.04 -14.10 -8.31
C LEU A 539 -9.74 -14.78 -8.72
N THR A 540 -9.13 -15.47 -7.78
CA THR A 540 -7.95 -16.30 -8.00
C THR A 540 -8.30 -17.74 -7.72
N LEU A 541 -8.03 -18.62 -8.68
CA LEU A 541 -8.11 -20.06 -8.57
C LEU A 541 -6.70 -20.60 -8.74
N GLU A 542 -6.26 -21.47 -7.84
CA GLU A 542 -4.91 -22.02 -7.88
C GLU A 542 -4.91 -23.50 -7.50
N TRP A 543 -4.26 -24.33 -8.29
CA TRP A 543 -3.88 -25.69 -7.91
C TRP A 543 -2.39 -25.71 -7.70
N GLY A 544 -1.96 -26.24 -6.56
CA GLY A 544 -0.55 -26.35 -6.24
C GLY A 544 -0.22 -27.58 -5.40
N ARG A 545 1.00 -28.04 -5.59
CA ARG A 545 1.60 -29.14 -4.85
C ARG A 545 2.57 -28.58 -3.81
N GLN A 546 2.48 -29.09 -2.59
CA GLN A 546 3.41 -28.77 -1.50
C GLN A 546 4.42 -29.88 -1.28
N HIS A 547 5.62 -29.47 -0.87
CA HIS A 547 6.68 -30.36 -0.40
C HIS A 547 7.34 -29.74 0.83
N ARG A 548 7.69 -30.59 1.82
CA ARG A 548 8.39 -30.16 3.03
C ARG A 548 9.38 -31.21 3.49
N ASN A 549 10.42 -30.79 4.25
CA ASN A 549 11.53 -31.66 4.66
C ASN A 549 11.33 -32.36 6.00
N ASP A 550 10.23 -32.18 6.70
CA ASP A 550 9.93 -32.72 8.02
C ASP A 550 9.13 -34.04 8.01
N HIS A 551 9.26 -34.81 6.93
CA HIS A 551 8.65 -36.14 6.75
C HIS A 551 7.12 -36.18 6.64
N LEU A 552 6.43 -35.04 6.65
CA LEU A 552 5.00 -35.01 6.36
C LEU A 552 4.76 -35.27 4.86
N PRO A 553 3.64 -35.93 4.50
CA PRO A 553 3.39 -36.32 3.12
C PRO A 553 3.20 -35.10 2.22
N THR A 554 3.70 -35.23 0.99
CA THR A 554 3.40 -34.32 -0.12
C THR A 554 1.90 -34.35 -0.40
N SER A 555 1.26 -33.22 -0.52
CA SER A 555 -0.16 -33.12 -0.83
C SER A 555 -0.45 -32.03 -1.85
N ASP A 556 -1.58 -32.15 -2.51
CA ASP A 556 -2.09 -31.17 -3.45
C ASP A 556 -3.18 -30.32 -2.76
N ARG A 557 -3.22 -29.03 -3.15
CA ARG A 557 -4.23 -28.11 -2.67
C ARG A 557 -4.85 -27.35 -3.83
N PHE A 558 -6.17 -27.21 -3.78
CA PHE A 558 -6.91 -26.26 -4.59
C PHE A 558 -7.28 -25.05 -3.72
N SER A 559 -6.79 -23.88 -4.09
CA SER A 559 -7.02 -22.63 -3.38
C SER A 559 -7.93 -21.72 -4.21
N LEU A 560 -8.85 -21.05 -3.52
CA LEU A 560 -9.74 -20.04 -4.07
C LEU A 560 -9.68 -18.80 -3.19
N ALA A 561 -9.51 -17.63 -3.82
CA ALA A 561 -9.65 -16.34 -3.15
C ALA A 561 -10.40 -15.38 -4.07
N GLY A 562 -11.45 -14.76 -3.56
CA GLY A 562 -12.27 -13.80 -4.27
C GLY A 562 -12.50 -12.52 -3.46
N ALA A 563 -12.55 -11.38 -4.14
CA ALA A 563 -12.88 -10.10 -3.54
C ALA A 563 -13.72 -9.25 -4.50
N ILE A 564 -14.71 -8.57 -3.96
CA ILE A 564 -15.50 -7.54 -4.63
C ILE A 564 -15.39 -6.27 -3.80
N GLN A 565 -14.99 -5.15 -4.43
CA GLN A 565 -14.91 -3.82 -3.79
C GLN A 565 -15.83 -2.87 -4.55
N PHE A 566 -16.60 -2.06 -3.86
CA PHE A 566 -17.58 -1.13 -4.45
C PHE A 566 -17.69 0.19 -3.69
#